data_b5eb3830913a442bfface259fe18df06
#
_entry.id   b5eb3830913a442bfface259fe18df06
#
_cell.length_a   1.000
_cell.length_b   1.000
_cell.length_c   1.000
_cell.angle_alpha   90.00
_cell.angle_beta   90.00
_cell.angle_gamma   90.00
#
_symmetry.space_group_name_H-M   'P 1'
#
loop_
_entity.id
_entity.type
_entity.pdbx_description
1 polymer ?
#
loop_
_entity_poly.entity_id
_entity_poly.type
_entity_poly.pdbx_seq_one_letter_code
_entity_poly.pdbx_strand_id
1 'polypeptide(L)'
;MCRNAADFRFVDVHPRVLLVGACPGREEERDGRPFAGQSGQNLGIMLQRLQVLHPLVFPSPQLDAYSLVNAHSLPRYPEREGYDGSTQPRKQDVLAPENRARLIARLQRVQPEIIVYLGKAAQFAHEVFEEHIPDIRAYRTGHPSTQAWNTPRQYRGMPREEKIRRWAEDQFAAVE
;
A
#
# COMPACT_ATOMS: atom_id res chain seq x y z
N MET A 1 4.08 -18.20 -14.97
CA MET A 1 3.11 -17.09 -14.82
C MET A 1 2.85 -16.89 -13.34
N CYS A 2 3.35 -15.83 -12.71
CA CYS A 2 2.92 -15.49 -11.34
C CYS A 2 1.50 -14.95 -11.44
N ARG A 3 0.52 -15.77 -11.02
CA ARG A 3 -0.87 -15.33 -10.91
C ARG A 3 -0.93 -14.19 -9.90
N ASN A 4 -1.75 -13.16 -10.16
CA ASN A 4 -2.11 -12.19 -9.17
C ASN A 4 -2.65 -12.92 -7.94
N ALA A 5 -2.17 -12.53 -6.77
CA ALA A 5 -2.59 -13.09 -5.50
C ALA A 5 -3.21 -11.97 -4.66
N ALA A 6 -3.97 -12.31 -3.63
CA ALA A 6 -4.59 -11.34 -2.74
C ALA A 6 -3.58 -10.33 -2.14
N ASP A 7 -2.32 -10.74 -2.02
CA ASP A 7 -1.22 -9.94 -1.44
C ASP A 7 -0.25 -9.34 -2.45
N PHE A 8 -0.41 -9.63 -3.76
CA PHE A 8 0.59 -9.22 -4.75
C PHE A 8 0.04 -9.02 -6.16
N ARG A 9 0.49 -7.96 -6.80
CA ARG A 9 0.33 -7.71 -8.24
C ARG A 9 1.63 -7.14 -8.81
N PHE A 10 2.08 -7.68 -9.94
CA PHE A 10 3.20 -7.15 -10.71
C PHE A 10 2.69 -6.44 -11.96
N VAL A 11 3.25 -5.27 -12.23
CA VAL A 11 3.01 -4.49 -13.45
C VAL A 11 4.37 -4.03 -13.98
N ASP A 12 4.62 -4.24 -15.27
CA ASP A 12 5.86 -3.84 -15.93
C ASP A 12 5.66 -2.51 -16.69
N VAL A 13 5.57 -1.44 -15.91
CA VAL A 13 5.43 -0.05 -16.40
C VAL A 13 6.47 0.82 -15.71
N HIS A 14 7.20 1.61 -16.47
CA HIS A 14 8.24 2.51 -15.96
C HIS A 14 7.71 3.95 -15.72
N PRO A 15 8.17 4.64 -14.67
CA PRO A 15 9.01 4.09 -13.59
C PRO A 15 8.26 3.01 -12.81
N ARG A 16 8.97 1.95 -12.40
CA ARG A 16 8.39 0.88 -11.59
C ARG A 16 8.15 1.35 -10.17
N VAL A 17 6.92 1.67 -9.86
CA VAL A 17 6.49 2.09 -8.53
C VAL A 17 5.84 0.91 -7.80
N LEU A 18 6.36 0.58 -6.62
CA LEU A 18 5.82 -0.43 -5.73
C LEU A 18 5.03 0.22 -4.60
N LEU A 19 3.73 -0.02 -4.56
CA LEU A 19 2.89 0.37 -3.43
C LEU A 19 2.83 -0.80 -2.43
N VAL A 20 3.14 -0.52 -1.17
CA VAL A 20 3.17 -1.51 -0.09
C VAL A 20 1.99 -1.29 0.84
N GLY A 21 1.10 -2.28 0.94
CA GLY A 21 -0.01 -2.31 1.88
C GLY A 21 0.31 -3.11 3.14
N ALA A 22 -0.68 -3.29 4.03
CA ALA A 22 -0.52 -4.02 5.29
C ALA A 22 -0.70 -5.54 5.11
N CYS A 23 -1.91 -5.97 4.87
CA CYS A 23 -2.30 -7.37 4.61
C CYS A 23 -3.63 -7.38 3.85
N PRO A 24 -4.00 -8.50 3.20
CA PRO A 24 -5.30 -8.62 2.56
C PRO A 24 -6.46 -8.53 3.58
N GLY A 25 -7.56 -7.93 3.16
CA GLY A 25 -8.85 -7.99 3.83
C GLY A 25 -9.75 -9.05 3.21
N ARG A 26 -11.06 -8.98 3.51
CA ARG A 26 -12.07 -9.92 2.99
C ARG A 26 -12.22 -9.83 1.48
N GLU A 27 -12.34 -8.62 0.94
CA GLU A 27 -12.53 -8.39 -0.49
C GLU A 27 -11.30 -8.86 -1.29
N GLU A 28 -10.10 -8.62 -0.77
CA GLU A 28 -8.86 -9.06 -1.39
C GLU A 28 -8.75 -10.60 -1.41
N GLU A 29 -9.12 -11.28 -0.32
CA GLU A 29 -9.14 -12.74 -0.26
C GLU A 29 -10.16 -13.32 -1.25
N ARG A 30 -11.37 -12.75 -1.31
CA ARG A 30 -12.43 -13.18 -2.23
C ARG A 30 -12.06 -12.96 -3.70
N ASP A 31 -11.51 -11.79 -4.02
CA ASP A 31 -11.28 -11.36 -5.41
C ASP A 31 -9.88 -11.77 -5.92
N GLY A 32 -9.00 -12.26 -5.03
CA GLY A 32 -7.65 -12.70 -5.39
C GLY A 32 -6.75 -11.58 -5.92
N ARG A 33 -6.96 -10.34 -5.47
CA ARG A 33 -6.16 -9.18 -5.88
C ARG A 33 -5.99 -8.20 -4.73
N PRO A 34 -4.82 -7.52 -4.60
CA PRO A 34 -4.61 -6.52 -3.56
C PRO A 34 -5.46 -5.28 -3.80
N PHE A 35 -5.83 -4.60 -2.72
CA PHE A 35 -6.62 -3.38 -2.74
C PHE A 35 -7.96 -3.51 -3.51
N ALA A 36 -8.66 -4.65 -3.36
CA ALA A 36 -9.96 -4.88 -3.99
C ALA A 36 -11.10 -4.11 -3.32
N GLY A 37 -10.96 -3.80 -2.03
CA GLY A 37 -12.01 -3.18 -1.21
C GLY A 37 -11.97 -1.65 -1.17
N GLN A 38 -12.57 -1.10 -0.11
CA GLN A 38 -12.72 0.35 0.10
C GLN A 38 -11.38 1.11 0.11
N SER A 39 -10.32 0.52 0.68
CA SER A 39 -8.99 1.13 0.68
C SER A 39 -8.43 1.30 -0.73
N GLY A 40 -8.72 0.37 -1.64
CA GLY A 40 -8.34 0.49 -3.05
C GLY A 40 -9.08 1.59 -3.78
N GLN A 41 -10.39 1.77 -3.50
CA GLN A 41 -11.16 2.89 -4.05
C GLN A 41 -10.60 4.24 -3.56
N ASN A 42 -10.28 4.33 -2.27
CA ASN A 42 -9.67 5.51 -1.68
C ASN A 42 -8.30 5.80 -2.30
N LEU A 43 -7.47 4.77 -2.46
CA LEU A 43 -6.16 4.87 -3.10
C LEU A 43 -6.28 5.35 -4.55
N GLY A 44 -7.29 4.90 -5.30
CA GLY A 44 -7.59 5.39 -6.65
C GLY A 44 -7.85 6.91 -6.67
N ILE A 45 -8.64 7.44 -5.72
CA ILE A 45 -8.89 8.89 -5.60
C ILE A 45 -7.60 9.65 -5.24
N MET A 46 -6.79 9.08 -4.33
CA MET A 46 -5.47 9.65 -3.99
C MET A 46 -4.56 9.73 -5.23
N LEU A 47 -4.45 8.65 -5.99
CA LEU A 47 -3.57 8.57 -7.16
C LEU A 47 -3.97 9.58 -8.24
N GLN A 48 -5.26 9.84 -8.45
CA GLN A 48 -5.73 10.88 -9.36
C GLN A 48 -5.19 12.26 -8.97
N ARG A 49 -5.13 12.55 -7.67
CA ARG A 49 -4.59 13.82 -7.18
C ARG A 49 -3.07 13.85 -7.20
N LEU A 50 -2.43 12.78 -6.73
CA LEU A 50 -0.97 12.69 -6.62
C LEU A 50 -0.29 12.68 -8.00
N GLN A 51 -0.92 12.09 -9.02
CA GLN A 51 -0.42 12.14 -10.40
C GLN A 51 -0.31 13.58 -10.92
N VAL A 52 -1.24 14.44 -10.56
CA VAL A 52 -1.19 15.86 -10.95
C VAL A 52 -0.09 16.62 -10.21
N LEU A 53 0.10 16.32 -8.91
CA LEU A 53 1.04 17.06 -8.06
C LEU A 53 2.48 16.53 -8.18
N HIS A 54 2.64 15.22 -8.31
CA HIS A 54 3.92 14.52 -8.28
C HIS A 54 4.03 13.48 -9.39
N PRO A 55 3.96 13.89 -10.69
CA PRO A 55 3.91 12.95 -11.82
C PRO A 55 5.16 12.06 -11.95
N LEU A 56 6.30 12.49 -11.42
CA LEU A 56 7.55 11.70 -11.42
C LEU A 56 7.54 10.56 -10.40
N VAL A 57 6.71 10.66 -9.36
CA VAL A 57 6.52 9.62 -8.34
C VAL A 57 5.27 8.79 -8.63
N PHE A 58 4.21 9.45 -9.08
CA PHE A 58 2.92 8.85 -9.40
C PHE A 58 2.60 9.04 -10.89
N PRO A 59 3.13 8.19 -11.78
CA PRO A 59 3.04 8.40 -13.23
C PRO A 59 1.64 8.16 -13.81
N SER A 60 0.75 7.53 -13.05
CA SER A 60 -0.62 7.22 -13.50
C SER A 60 -1.66 7.53 -12.44
N PRO A 61 -2.88 7.98 -12.82
CA PRO A 61 -4.01 8.10 -11.91
C PRO A 61 -4.70 6.75 -11.63
N GLN A 62 -4.30 5.69 -12.32
CA GLN A 62 -4.95 4.38 -12.24
C GLN A 62 -4.16 3.42 -11.35
N LEU A 63 -4.81 2.81 -10.38
CA LEU A 63 -4.20 1.84 -9.48
C LEU A 63 -3.60 0.64 -10.23
N ASP A 64 -4.17 0.27 -11.37
CA ASP A 64 -3.71 -0.87 -12.17
C ASP A 64 -2.37 -0.63 -12.88
N ALA A 65 -1.86 0.59 -12.89
CA ALA A 65 -0.54 0.92 -13.40
C ALA A 65 0.59 0.70 -12.37
N TYR A 66 0.27 0.27 -11.15
CA TYR A 66 1.24 0.10 -10.07
C TYR A 66 1.41 -1.36 -9.67
N SER A 67 2.64 -1.76 -9.38
CA SER A 67 2.88 -3.00 -8.66
C SER A 67 2.46 -2.84 -7.21
N LEU A 68 1.87 -3.88 -6.63
CA LEU A 68 1.33 -3.90 -5.28
C LEU A 68 1.86 -5.10 -4.51
N VAL A 69 2.23 -4.90 -3.26
CA VAL A 69 2.53 -5.98 -2.32
C VAL A 69 2.00 -5.63 -0.93
N ASN A 70 1.44 -6.60 -0.23
CA ASN A 70 1.16 -6.45 1.19
C ASN A 70 2.35 -6.91 2.04
N ALA A 71 2.64 -6.18 3.10
CA ALA A 71 3.70 -6.49 4.05
C ALA A 71 3.54 -7.89 4.66
N HIS A 72 2.30 -8.37 4.79
CA HIS A 72 1.99 -9.74 5.20
C HIS A 72 0.97 -10.37 4.24
N SER A 73 1.09 -11.67 3.97
CA SER A 73 0.25 -12.35 2.98
C SER A 73 -1.06 -12.89 3.53
N LEU A 74 -1.14 -13.15 4.85
CA LEU A 74 -2.34 -13.72 5.44
C LEU A 74 -3.44 -12.67 5.60
N PRO A 75 -4.65 -12.95 5.09
CA PRO A 75 -5.78 -12.07 5.27
C PRO A 75 -6.18 -11.91 6.74
N ARG A 76 -6.60 -10.69 7.13
CA ARG A 76 -7.01 -10.36 8.51
C ARG A 76 -8.30 -9.57 8.49
N TYR A 77 -9.39 -10.19 8.95
CA TYR A 77 -10.69 -9.57 9.15
C TYR A 77 -11.52 -10.36 10.20
N PRO A 78 -12.47 -9.75 10.90
CA PRO A 78 -13.12 -10.32 12.09
C PRO A 78 -13.78 -11.69 11.89
N GLU A 79 -14.37 -11.95 10.72
CA GLU A 79 -15.11 -13.19 10.46
C GLU A 79 -14.23 -14.33 9.93
N ARG A 80 -12.94 -14.07 9.75
CA ARG A 80 -12.01 -15.10 9.27
C ARG A 80 -11.65 -16.07 10.39
N GLU A 81 -11.62 -17.35 10.04
CA GLU A 81 -11.12 -18.39 10.95
C GLU A 81 -9.68 -18.08 11.40
N GLY A 82 -9.42 -18.19 12.70
CA GLY A 82 -8.12 -17.86 13.29
C GLY A 82 -7.83 -16.37 13.46
N TYR A 83 -8.85 -15.49 13.32
CA TYR A 83 -8.70 -14.08 13.60
C TYR A 83 -8.29 -13.83 15.06
N ASP A 84 -7.18 -13.11 15.26
CA ASP A 84 -6.55 -12.86 16.56
C ASP A 84 -6.96 -11.53 17.21
N GLY A 85 -8.03 -10.89 16.71
CA GLY A 85 -8.49 -9.59 17.19
C GLY A 85 -7.81 -8.38 16.55
N SER A 86 -6.88 -8.60 15.60
CA SER A 86 -6.20 -7.51 14.90
C SER A 86 -6.36 -7.60 13.38
N THR A 87 -6.81 -6.52 12.76
CA THR A 87 -6.87 -6.37 11.30
C THR A 87 -5.53 -5.95 10.69
N GLN A 88 -4.50 -5.76 11.52
CA GLN A 88 -3.17 -5.35 11.08
C GLN A 88 -2.12 -6.37 11.53
N PRO A 89 -1.14 -6.71 10.68
CA PRO A 89 -0.03 -7.55 11.09
C PRO A 89 0.86 -6.80 12.10
N ARG A 90 1.44 -7.53 13.04
CA ARG A 90 2.45 -7.01 13.96
C ARG A 90 3.82 -6.98 13.26
N LYS A 91 4.74 -6.17 13.77
CA LYS A 91 6.11 -6.10 13.24
C LYS A 91 6.76 -7.50 13.17
N GLN A 92 6.63 -8.31 14.21
CA GLN A 92 7.16 -9.68 14.26
C GLN A 92 6.60 -10.58 13.15
N ASP A 93 5.32 -10.41 12.77
CA ASP A 93 4.70 -11.20 11.70
C ASP A 93 5.30 -10.83 10.34
N VAL A 94 5.50 -9.52 10.12
CA VAL A 94 6.11 -9.00 8.88
C VAL A 94 7.58 -9.44 8.75
N LEU A 95 8.32 -9.43 9.87
CA LEU A 95 9.75 -9.78 9.91
C LEU A 95 10.03 -11.27 10.10
N ALA A 96 9.00 -12.12 10.22
CA ALA A 96 9.17 -13.57 10.32
C ALA A 96 9.94 -14.12 9.11
N PRO A 97 10.85 -15.10 9.29
CA PRO A 97 11.76 -15.57 8.23
C PRO A 97 11.06 -15.94 6.93
N GLU A 98 9.95 -16.66 7.00
CA GLU A 98 9.18 -17.07 5.82
C GLU A 98 8.58 -15.87 5.08
N ASN A 99 8.04 -14.89 5.82
CA ASN A 99 7.47 -13.70 5.21
C ASN A 99 8.56 -12.78 4.65
N ARG A 100 9.73 -12.68 5.30
CA ARG A 100 10.91 -11.98 4.75
C ARG A 100 11.33 -12.58 3.40
N ALA A 101 11.47 -13.89 3.32
CA ALA A 101 11.82 -14.58 2.07
C ALA A 101 10.78 -14.28 0.97
N ARG A 102 9.49 -14.29 1.31
CA ARG A 102 8.41 -13.90 0.39
C ARG A 102 8.56 -12.46 -0.10
N LEU A 103 8.77 -11.50 0.81
CA LEU A 103 8.94 -10.07 0.48
C LEU A 103 10.14 -9.86 -0.44
N ILE A 104 11.27 -10.52 -0.16
CA ILE A 104 12.48 -10.45 -0.99
C ILE A 104 12.19 -10.98 -2.41
N ALA A 105 11.50 -12.11 -2.53
CA ALA A 105 11.13 -12.67 -3.84
C ALA A 105 10.20 -11.71 -4.62
N ARG A 106 9.26 -11.02 -3.95
CA ARG A 106 8.40 -10.01 -4.58
C ARG A 106 9.20 -8.78 -5.03
N LEU A 107 10.11 -8.31 -4.17
CA LEU A 107 11.00 -7.20 -4.47
C LEU A 107 11.87 -7.49 -5.71
N GLN A 108 12.49 -8.66 -5.75
CA GLN A 108 13.28 -9.13 -6.89
C GLN A 108 12.46 -9.24 -8.18
N ARG A 109 11.19 -9.61 -8.07
CA ARG A 109 10.29 -9.69 -9.23
C ARG A 109 9.93 -8.30 -9.76
N VAL A 110 9.68 -7.33 -8.88
CA VAL A 110 9.26 -5.97 -9.27
C VAL A 110 10.46 -5.13 -9.72
N GLN A 111 11.59 -5.25 -9.02
CA GLN A 111 12.75 -4.36 -9.20
C GLN A 111 12.33 -2.87 -9.21
N PRO A 112 11.71 -2.38 -8.13
CA PRO A 112 11.13 -1.04 -8.12
C PRO A 112 12.20 0.04 -8.21
N GLU A 113 11.83 1.17 -8.77
CA GLU A 113 12.60 2.43 -8.77
C GLU A 113 12.12 3.35 -7.63
N ILE A 114 10.88 3.18 -7.23
CA ILE A 114 10.23 3.94 -6.15
C ILE A 114 9.39 2.99 -5.30
N ILE A 115 9.42 3.16 -3.98
CA ILE A 115 8.54 2.43 -3.04
C ILE A 115 7.69 3.42 -2.24
N VAL A 116 6.40 3.13 -2.11
CA VAL A 116 5.47 3.92 -1.28
C VAL A 116 4.83 3.01 -0.25
N TYR A 117 5.09 3.27 1.03
CA TYR A 117 4.54 2.51 2.16
C TYR A 117 3.24 3.15 2.65
N LEU A 118 2.13 2.42 2.56
CA LEU A 118 0.79 2.86 2.88
C LEU A 118 0.38 2.40 4.30
N GLY A 119 0.77 3.16 5.30
CA GLY A 119 0.45 2.91 6.69
C GLY A 119 1.56 2.24 7.50
N LYS A 120 1.37 2.21 8.82
CA LYS A 120 2.39 1.74 9.78
C LYS A 120 2.79 0.27 9.56
N ALA A 121 1.84 -0.61 9.30
CA ALA A 121 2.15 -2.03 9.10
C ALA A 121 2.94 -2.25 7.79
N ALA A 122 2.66 -1.48 6.73
CA ALA A 122 3.43 -1.49 5.49
C ALA A 122 4.88 -1.05 5.74
N GLN A 123 5.10 -0.07 6.61
CA GLN A 123 6.43 0.45 6.92
C GLN A 123 7.34 -0.57 7.63
N PHE A 124 6.80 -1.62 8.25
CA PHE A 124 7.62 -2.71 8.79
C PHE A 124 8.37 -3.48 7.68
N ALA A 125 7.84 -3.54 6.46
CA ALA A 125 8.52 -4.14 5.32
C ALA A 125 9.75 -3.33 4.86
N HIS A 126 9.87 -2.06 5.26
CA HIS A 126 11.02 -1.23 4.91
C HIS A 126 12.33 -1.84 5.39
N GLU A 127 12.38 -2.39 6.60
CA GLU A 127 13.58 -3.04 7.14
C GLU A 127 14.07 -4.19 6.24
N VAL A 128 13.15 -4.94 5.64
CA VAL A 128 13.48 -6.02 4.70
C VAL A 128 13.97 -5.48 3.36
N PHE A 129 13.34 -4.42 2.86
CA PHE A 129 13.64 -3.89 1.54
C PHE A 129 14.93 -3.06 1.52
N GLU A 130 15.18 -2.29 2.58
CA GLU A 130 16.40 -1.47 2.73
C GLU A 130 17.68 -2.32 2.74
N GLU A 131 17.64 -3.50 3.36
CA GLU A 131 18.76 -4.45 3.33
C GLU A 131 19.11 -4.94 1.92
N HIS A 132 18.14 -4.92 0.98
CA HIS A 132 18.30 -5.50 -0.36
C HIS A 132 18.44 -4.45 -1.46
N ILE A 133 17.88 -3.27 -1.24
CA ILE A 133 17.96 -2.12 -2.15
C ILE A 133 18.24 -0.88 -1.29
N PRO A 134 19.47 -0.71 -0.79
CA PRO A 134 19.84 0.50 -0.10
C PRO A 134 19.70 1.71 -1.06
N ASP A 135 19.38 2.86 -0.50
CA ASP A 135 19.23 4.13 -1.24
C ASP A 135 18.06 4.20 -2.23
N ILE A 136 17.13 3.24 -2.19
CA ILE A 136 15.91 3.35 -3.01
C ILE A 136 15.09 4.57 -2.59
N ARG A 137 14.54 5.28 -3.58
CA ARG A 137 13.58 6.36 -3.30
C ARG A 137 12.33 5.78 -2.64
N ALA A 138 12.11 6.12 -1.37
CA ALA A 138 11.03 5.57 -0.56
C ALA A 138 10.20 6.68 0.10
N TYR A 139 8.88 6.54 0.03
CA TYR A 139 7.93 7.44 0.67
C TYR A 139 7.08 6.69 1.68
N ARG A 140 6.74 7.35 2.78
CA ARG A 140 5.92 6.81 3.86
C ARG A 140 4.70 7.68 4.05
N THR A 141 3.52 7.06 4.11
CA THR A 141 2.25 7.75 4.31
C THR A 141 1.37 6.98 5.28
N GLY A 142 0.26 7.57 5.70
CA GLY A 142 -0.80 6.86 6.42
C GLY A 142 -1.48 5.81 5.55
N HIS A 143 -2.25 4.93 6.16
CA HIS A 143 -3.08 3.96 5.44
C HIS A 143 -4.28 4.67 4.80
N PRO A 144 -4.63 4.37 3.54
CA PRO A 144 -5.77 5.00 2.84
C PRO A 144 -7.13 4.46 3.33
N SER A 145 -7.34 4.47 4.64
CA SER A 145 -8.58 4.07 5.31
C SER A 145 -9.47 5.27 5.61
N THR A 146 -10.75 5.01 5.74
CA THR A 146 -11.75 6.04 6.07
C THR A 146 -11.42 6.81 7.36
N GLN A 147 -10.75 6.18 8.31
CA GLN A 147 -10.33 6.81 9.56
C GLN A 147 -9.26 7.88 9.37
N ALA A 148 -8.39 7.74 8.36
CA ALA A 148 -7.26 8.62 8.13
C ALA A 148 -7.66 10.10 7.91
N TRP A 149 -8.80 10.36 7.29
CA TRP A 149 -9.32 11.71 7.00
C TRP A 149 -10.60 12.06 7.75
N ASN A 150 -11.28 11.11 8.40
CA ASN A 150 -12.46 11.41 9.21
C ASN A 150 -12.10 11.82 10.65
N THR A 151 -10.95 11.42 11.16
CA THR A 151 -10.49 11.77 12.52
C THR A 151 -9.94 13.21 12.61
N PRO A 152 -9.09 13.71 11.69
CA PRO A 152 -8.55 15.06 11.78
C PRO A 152 -9.62 16.14 11.60
N ARG A 153 -9.58 17.14 12.50
CA ARG A 153 -10.54 18.24 12.49
C ARG A 153 -10.52 19.06 11.21
N GLN A 154 -9.36 19.20 10.58
CA GLN A 154 -9.13 20.00 9.38
C GLN A 154 -9.94 19.55 8.16
N TYR A 155 -10.40 18.30 8.11
CA TYR A 155 -11.21 17.77 6.99
C TYR A 155 -12.72 17.76 7.30
N ARG A 156 -13.16 18.26 8.47
CA ARG A 156 -14.58 18.27 8.85
C ARG A 156 -15.39 19.10 7.87
N GLY A 157 -16.60 18.61 7.54
CA GLY A 157 -17.53 19.29 6.64
C GLY A 157 -17.22 19.15 5.14
N MET A 158 -16.06 18.62 4.76
CA MET A 158 -15.74 18.38 3.35
C MET A 158 -16.42 17.12 2.83
N PRO A 159 -16.79 17.07 1.54
CA PRO A 159 -17.19 15.83 0.85
C PRO A 159 -16.09 14.77 0.93
N ARG A 160 -16.47 13.47 0.87
CA ARG A 160 -15.55 12.35 1.02
C ARG A 160 -14.33 12.43 0.08
N GLU A 161 -14.56 12.67 -1.21
CA GLU A 161 -13.46 12.73 -2.19
C GLU A 161 -12.51 13.90 -1.94
N GLU A 162 -13.03 15.03 -1.53
CA GLU A 162 -12.21 16.20 -1.19
C GLU A 162 -11.35 15.93 0.05
N LYS A 163 -11.90 15.28 1.08
CA LYS A 163 -11.11 14.83 2.24
C LYS A 163 -9.94 13.95 1.83
N ILE A 164 -10.18 12.98 0.95
CA ILE A 164 -9.14 12.06 0.48
C ILE A 164 -8.06 12.82 -0.30
N ARG A 165 -8.44 13.72 -1.20
CA ARG A 165 -7.50 14.53 -1.98
C ARG A 165 -6.65 15.42 -1.08
N ARG A 166 -7.26 16.13 -0.13
CA ARG A 166 -6.54 17.01 0.82
C ARG A 166 -5.60 16.20 1.71
N TRP A 167 -6.07 15.08 2.23
CA TRP A 167 -5.24 14.21 3.02
C TRP A 167 -4.05 13.69 2.21
N ALA A 168 -4.23 13.31 0.96
CA ALA A 168 -3.14 12.90 0.08
C ALA A 168 -2.12 14.03 -0.15
N GLU A 169 -2.56 15.25 -0.39
CA GLU A 169 -1.70 16.42 -0.48
C GLU A 169 -0.84 16.61 0.78
N ASP A 170 -1.47 16.54 1.95
CA ASP A 170 -0.79 16.71 3.24
C ASP A 170 0.24 15.59 3.50
N GLN A 171 -0.06 14.34 3.09
CA GLN A 171 0.87 13.22 3.23
C GLN A 171 2.12 13.35 2.34
N PHE A 172 2.02 14.03 1.22
CA PHE A 172 3.09 14.18 0.24
C PHE A 172 3.57 15.62 0.08
N ALA A 173 3.23 16.52 1.01
CA ALA A 173 3.61 17.94 0.95
C ALA A 173 5.14 18.17 0.93
N ALA A 174 5.94 17.23 1.43
CA ALA A 174 7.41 17.29 1.46
C ALA A 174 8.08 16.52 0.31
N VAL A 175 7.32 16.05 -0.68
CA VAL A 175 7.87 15.34 -1.84
C VAL A 175 8.27 16.39 -2.88
N GLU A 176 9.57 16.54 -3.10
CA GLU A 176 10.18 17.32 -4.18
C GLU A 176 10.47 16.48 -5.43
#